data_873c980337acd22d43cbf7a99fa473c5
#
_entry.id   873c980337acd22d43cbf7a99fa473c5
#
_cell.length_a   1.000
_cell.length_b   1.000
_cell.length_c   1.000
_cell.angle_alpha   90.00
_cell.angle_beta   90.00
_cell.angle_gamma   90.00
#
_symmetry.space_group_name_H-M   'P 1'
#
loop_
_entity.id
_entity.type
_entity.pdbx_description
1 polymer ?
#
loop_
_entity_poly.entity_id
_entity_poly.type
_entity_poly.pdbx_seq_one_letter_code
_entity_poly.pdbx_strand_id
1 'polypeptide(L)'
;MISVIIPALNEERTIRHVVQLAMISPNVSEVIVVDDKSLDNTVEEAKKEGATVITSTKLGKGASMRDGAFYAKNSILVFLDADITTYPENIIHLLTDPIIKNKSDFCKSYFSRQAGRVTELVARPLLSILYPEFPVFLQPLSGMIAGKKELFEMISFEEGYGVDIGLLIDMHQMGARIGEVYIGHIENAMHPLEELGKMSREVASVILKKSKNRGRNNFETFEHIQLIREQMEFAIRESSRKLKKIAIFDMDNTLLRHSFIYSAAAKFGFEKEMLEIVTTQNNPFIRTKQIARLLKGKNISELLKLADEIPVTDNTQAVIDTLKENGFIVGIMSDSYDCIVNHLKNKFSFDFSLGNELEFSKSVAXXXXSA
;
A
#
# COMPACT_ATOMS: atom_id res chain seq x y z
N MET A 1 -22.51 -18.81 17.13
CA MET A 1 -23.05 -17.69 16.32
C MET A 1 -21.92 -17.08 15.51
N ILE A 2 -22.25 -16.48 14.37
CA ILE A 2 -21.29 -16.00 13.36
C ILE A 2 -21.50 -14.51 13.14
N SER A 3 -20.42 -13.72 13.07
CA SER A 3 -20.40 -12.35 12.54
C SER A 3 -19.85 -12.38 11.13
N VAL A 4 -20.58 -11.80 10.17
CA VAL A 4 -20.13 -11.63 8.79
C VAL A 4 -19.66 -10.19 8.63
N ILE A 5 -18.44 -10.01 8.12
CA ILE A 5 -17.78 -8.71 7.93
C ILE A 5 -17.59 -8.50 6.42
N ILE A 6 -18.07 -7.38 5.93
CA ILE A 6 -18.02 -7.05 4.50
C ILE A 6 -17.35 -5.67 4.33
N PRO A 7 -16.03 -5.64 4.08
CA PRO A 7 -15.37 -4.37 3.72
C PRO A 7 -15.91 -3.89 2.37
N ALA A 8 -16.26 -2.61 2.26
CA ALA A 8 -16.89 -2.07 1.04
C ALA A 8 -16.34 -0.67 0.72
N LEU A 9 -16.09 -0.43 -0.56
CA LEU A 9 -15.69 0.88 -1.09
C LEU A 9 -16.33 1.07 -2.48
N ASN A 10 -17.35 1.90 -2.58
CA ASN A 10 -18.05 2.20 -3.83
C ASN A 10 -18.66 0.93 -4.48
N GLU A 11 -19.47 0.20 -3.71
CA GLU A 11 -20.07 -1.07 -4.09
C GLU A 11 -21.63 -1.00 -4.09
N GLU A 12 -22.21 0.17 -4.42
CA GLU A 12 -23.67 0.35 -4.41
C GLU A 12 -24.44 -0.68 -5.24
N ARG A 13 -23.81 -1.26 -6.28
CA ARG A 13 -24.46 -2.21 -7.20
C ARG A 13 -24.50 -3.63 -6.65
N THR A 14 -23.59 -3.98 -5.79
CA THR A 14 -23.35 -5.38 -5.37
C THR A 14 -23.61 -5.61 -3.89
N ILE A 15 -23.36 -4.60 -3.05
CA ILE A 15 -23.43 -4.70 -1.59
C ILE A 15 -24.77 -5.27 -1.08
N ARG A 16 -25.87 -4.84 -1.70
CA ARG A 16 -27.22 -5.31 -1.36
C ARG A 16 -27.30 -6.85 -1.39
N HIS A 17 -26.84 -7.44 -2.50
CA HIS A 17 -26.89 -8.90 -2.72
C HIS A 17 -26.06 -9.63 -1.66
N VAL A 18 -24.84 -9.15 -1.38
CA VAL A 18 -23.94 -9.80 -0.40
C VAL A 18 -24.51 -9.72 1.01
N VAL A 19 -25.09 -8.57 1.39
CA VAL A 19 -25.74 -8.39 2.70
C VAL A 19 -26.96 -9.33 2.83
N GLN A 20 -27.83 -9.38 1.82
CA GLN A 20 -29.02 -10.27 1.82
C GLN A 20 -28.60 -11.73 2.02
N LEU A 21 -27.60 -12.20 1.27
CA LEU A 21 -27.07 -13.55 1.37
C LEU A 21 -26.56 -13.84 2.79
N ALA A 22 -25.84 -12.88 3.37
CA ALA A 22 -25.30 -13.03 4.74
C ALA A 22 -26.44 -13.07 5.77
N MET A 23 -27.45 -12.18 5.63
CA MET A 23 -28.57 -12.06 6.59
C MET A 23 -29.45 -13.32 6.64
N ILE A 24 -29.64 -14.00 5.52
CA ILE A 24 -30.47 -15.22 5.47
C ILE A 24 -29.71 -16.48 5.85
N SER A 25 -28.39 -16.41 6.02
CA SER A 25 -27.54 -17.58 6.28
C SER A 25 -27.73 -18.10 7.70
N PRO A 26 -27.85 -19.43 7.87
CA PRO A 26 -28.02 -20.02 9.21
C PRO A 26 -26.86 -19.69 10.15
N ASN A 27 -27.18 -19.47 11.42
CA ASN A 27 -26.24 -19.19 12.51
C ASN A 27 -25.56 -17.81 12.43
N VAL A 28 -25.85 -17.00 11.39
CA VAL A 28 -25.42 -15.60 11.34
C VAL A 28 -26.34 -14.80 12.25
N SER A 29 -25.77 -14.08 13.20
CA SER A 29 -26.52 -13.19 14.10
C SER A 29 -26.09 -11.73 13.97
N GLU A 30 -25.07 -11.48 13.12
CA GLU A 30 -24.55 -10.13 12.93
C GLU A 30 -23.92 -10.00 11.54
N VAL A 31 -24.34 -8.98 10.80
CA VAL A 31 -23.72 -8.61 9.51
C VAL A 31 -23.21 -7.17 9.65
N ILE A 32 -21.92 -6.98 9.46
CA ILE A 32 -21.23 -5.70 9.62
C ILE A 32 -20.63 -5.30 8.26
N VAL A 33 -21.13 -4.22 7.69
CA VAL A 33 -20.50 -3.60 6.52
C VAL A 33 -19.55 -2.53 7.05
N VAL A 34 -18.28 -2.64 6.65
CA VAL A 34 -17.27 -1.64 7.02
C VAL A 34 -17.01 -0.77 5.81
N ASP A 35 -17.59 0.42 5.84
CA ASP A 35 -17.50 1.39 4.74
C ASP A 35 -16.12 2.08 4.74
N ASP A 36 -15.38 1.93 3.65
CA ASP A 36 -14.06 2.52 3.46
C ASP A 36 -14.14 3.95 2.86
N LYS A 37 -15.18 4.70 3.30
CA LYS A 37 -15.46 6.09 2.89
C LYS A 37 -15.97 6.16 1.44
N SER A 38 -16.98 5.37 1.13
CA SER A 38 -17.65 5.35 -0.18
C SER A 38 -18.27 6.72 -0.52
N LEU A 39 -18.25 7.03 -1.81
CA LEU A 39 -18.82 8.27 -2.36
C LEU A 39 -20.15 8.03 -3.08
N ASP A 40 -20.59 6.76 -3.17
CA ASP A 40 -21.82 6.32 -3.80
C ASP A 40 -22.85 5.90 -2.72
N ASN A 41 -23.92 5.21 -3.09
CA ASN A 41 -24.99 4.81 -2.17
C ASN A 41 -24.70 3.49 -1.43
N THR A 42 -23.44 3.03 -1.34
CA THR A 42 -23.07 1.77 -0.68
C THR A 42 -23.64 1.68 0.74
N VAL A 43 -23.46 2.73 1.54
CA VAL A 43 -23.90 2.77 2.95
C VAL A 43 -25.42 2.64 3.07
N GLU A 44 -26.15 3.40 2.23
CA GLU A 44 -27.61 3.40 2.22
C GLU A 44 -28.17 2.02 1.82
N GLU A 45 -27.58 1.42 0.79
CA GLU A 45 -28.01 0.10 0.30
C GLU A 45 -27.75 -1.01 1.34
N ALA A 46 -26.60 -0.97 2.01
CA ALA A 46 -26.27 -1.91 3.09
C ALA A 46 -27.28 -1.79 4.27
N LYS A 47 -27.57 -0.56 4.69
CA LYS A 47 -28.52 -0.29 5.79
C LYS A 47 -29.94 -0.76 5.48
N LYS A 48 -30.40 -0.59 4.24
CA LYS A 48 -31.74 -1.04 3.79
C LYS A 48 -31.91 -2.55 3.96
N GLU A 49 -30.84 -3.31 3.81
CA GLU A 49 -30.87 -4.78 3.97
C GLU A 49 -30.60 -5.23 5.41
N GLY A 50 -30.50 -4.29 6.36
CA GLY A 50 -30.40 -4.59 7.80
C GLY A 50 -29.00 -4.75 8.34
N ALA A 51 -27.95 -4.47 7.55
CA ALA A 51 -26.57 -4.54 8.04
C ALA A 51 -26.27 -3.42 9.03
N THR A 52 -25.44 -3.72 10.02
CA THR A 52 -24.79 -2.70 10.83
C THR A 52 -23.67 -2.08 9.99
N VAL A 53 -23.72 -0.78 9.76
CA VAL A 53 -22.67 -0.11 8.96
C VAL A 53 -21.78 0.71 9.89
N ILE A 54 -20.48 0.49 9.82
CA ILE A 54 -19.46 1.30 10.49
C ILE A 54 -18.50 1.88 9.45
N THR A 55 -17.91 3.02 9.73
CA THR A 55 -16.91 3.63 8.85
C THR A 55 -15.50 3.23 9.31
N SER A 56 -14.68 2.82 8.37
CA SER A 56 -13.29 2.42 8.64
C SER A 56 -12.48 3.60 9.22
N THR A 57 -11.66 3.30 10.21
CA THR A 57 -10.80 4.31 10.86
C THR A 57 -9.70 4.81 9.92
N LYS A 58 -9.24 3.95 8.98
CA LYS A 58 -8.25 4.29 7.96
C LYS A 58 -8.71 3.77 6.60
N LEU A 59 -8.21 4.36 5.53
CA LEU A 59 -8.43 3.86 4.17
C LEU A 59 -7.69 2.53 3.95
N GLY A 60 -8.34 1.62 3.24
CA GLY A 60 -7.77 0.35 2.79
C GLY A 60 -8.48 -0.88 3.33
N LYS A 61 -8.54 -1.91 2.49
CA LYS A 61 -9.24 -3.18 2.76
C LYS A 61 -8.87 -3.77 4.12
N GLY A 62 -7.57 -3.82 4.42
CA GLY A 62 -7.11 -4.44 5.68
C GLY A 62 -7.51 -3.65 6.91
N ALA A 63 -7.53 -2.33 6.84
CA ALA A 63 -8.03 -1.48 7.94
C ALA A 63 -9.51 -1.75 8.18
N SER A 64 -10.30 -1.83 7.11
CA SER A 64 -11.74 -2.15 7.20
C SER A 64 -11.96 -3.55 7.78
N MET A 65 -11.18 -4.56 7.35
CA MET A 65 -11.26 -5.91 7.92
C MET A 65 -10.95 -5.92 9.42
N ARG A 66 -9.89 -5.20 9.83
CA ARG A 66 -9.50 -5.08 11.24
C ARG A 66 -10.62 -4.44 12.08
N ASP A 67 -11.14 -3.31 11.61
CA ASP A 67 -12.18 -2.56 12.35
C ASP A 67 -13.45 -3.41 12.50
N GLY A 68 -13.83 -4.14 11.45
CA GLY A 68 -14.93 -5.09 11.50
C GLY A 68 -14.68 -6.24 12.48
N ALA A 69 -13.47 -6.80 12.49
CA ALA A 69 -13.10 -7.89 13.41
C ALA A 69 -13.20 -7.44 14.87
N PHE A 70 -12.75 -6.22 15.17
CA PHE A 70 -12.81 -5.68 16.53
C PHE A 70 -14.24 -5.32 16.96
N TYR A 71 -15.07 -4.85 16.04
CA TYR A 71 -16.47 -4.51 16.31
C TYR A 71 -17.33 -5.76 16.52
N ALA A 72 -17.06 -6.85 15.81
CA ALA A 72 -17.83 -8.09 15.81
C ALA A 72 -17.93 -8.71 17.22
N LYS A 73 -19.09 -9.30 17.54
CA LYS A 73 -19.37 -9.84 18.87
C LYS A 73 -19.24 -11.34 18.97
N ASN A 74 -19.31 -12.07 17.85
CA ASN A 74 -19.34 -13.52 17.86
C ASN A 74 -17.94 -14.14 17.77
N SER A 75 -17.84 -15.39 18.23
CA SER A 75 -16.57 -16.14 18.29
C SER A 75 -16.05 -16.63 16.93
N ILE A 76 -16.92 -16.66 15.90
CA ILE A 76 -16.54 -17.03 14.52
C ILE A 76 -16.79 -15.83 13.65
N LEU A 77 -15.75 -15.43 12.92
CA LEU A 77 -15.81 -14.32 11.94
C LEU A 77 -15.74 -14.88 10.54
N VAL A 78 -16.55 -14.33 9.65
CA VAL A 78 -16.50 -14.59 8.19
C VAL A 78 -16.26 -13.26 7.50
N PHE A 79 -15.34 -13.23 6.54
CA PHE A 79 -15.10 -12.07 5.69
C PHE A 79 -15.54 -12.41 4.27
N LEU A 80 -16.30 -11.51 3.65
CA LEU A 80 -16.75 -11.61 2.25
C LEU A 80 -16.41 -10.33 1.52
N ASP A 81 -15.95 -10.45 0.27
CA ASP A 81 -15.72 -9.30 -0.60
C ASP A 81 -17.08 -8.74 -1.08
N ALA A 82 -17.24 -7.42 -1.10
CA ALA A 82 -18.51 -6.75 -1.40
C ALA A 82 -18.88 -6.77 -2.89
N ASP A 83 -17.90 -7.02 -3.78
CA ASP A 83 -18.04 -6.93 -5.24
C ASP A 83 -18.46 -8.25 -5.93
N ILE A 84 -18.70 -9.32 -5.18
CA ILE A 84 -18.99 -10.64 -5.74
C ILE A 84 -20.47 -10.95 -5.64
N THR A 85 -21.13 -11.12 -6.79
CA THR A 85 -22.56 -11.46 -6.88
C THR A 85 -22.83 -12.95 -7.16
N THR A 86 -21.78 -13.73 -7.39
CA THR A 86 -21.90 -15.15 -7.75
C THR A 86 -21.61 -16.10 -6.59
N TYR A 87 -21.69 -15.62 -5.36
CA TYR A 87 -21.53 -16.47 -4.19
C TYR A 87 -22.56 -17.59 -4.16
N PRO A 88 -22.19 -18.83 -3.83
CA PRO A 88 -23.20 -19.86 -3.56
C PRO A 88 -23.99 -19.48 -2.29
N GLU A 89 -25.28 -19.81 -2.27
CA GLU A 89 -26.18 -19.48 -1.14
C GLU A 89 -25.64 -19.98 0.21
N ASN A 90 -24.87 -21.05 0.20
CA ASN A 90 -24.34 -21.67 1.41
C ASN A 90 -22.88 -21.28 1.70
N ILE A 91 -22.36 -20.19 1.11
CA ILE A 91 -20.94 -19.76 1.25
C ILE A 91 -20.49 -19.70 2.73
N ILE A 92 -21.33 -19.12 3.59
CA ILE A 92 -20.99 -18.97 5.01
C ILE A 92 -20.89 -20.33 5.69
N HIS A 93 -21.82 -21.24 5.39
CA HIS A 93 -21.77 -22.61 5.93
C HIS A 93 -20.50 -23.32 5.43
N LEU A 94 -20.17 -23.22 4.14
CA LEU A 94 -18.96 -23.85 3.59
C LEU A 94 -17.69 -23.39 4.33
N LEU A 95 -17.56 -22.07 4.55
CA LEU A 95 -16.40 -21.49 5.22
C LEU A 95 -16.33 -21.85 6.71
N THR A 96 -17.49 -21.95 7.39
CA THR A 96 -17.52 -22.11 8.86
C THR A 96 -17.65 -23.56 9.31
N ASP A 97 -18.16 -24.48 8.50
CA ASP A 97 -18.36 -25.88 8.87
C ASP A 97 -17.10 -26.56 9.40
N PRO A 98 -15.90 -26.42 8.77
CA PRO A 98 -14.70 -27.02 9.32
C PRO A 98 -14.30 -26.45 10.69
N ILE A 99 -14.62 -25.16 10.94
CA ILE A 99 -14.33 -24.51 12.23
C ILE A 99 -15.30 -25.01 13.31
N ILE A 100 -16.59 -25.04 12.98
CA ILE A 100 -17.65 -25.52 13.89
C ILE A 100 -17.37 -26.99 14.28
N LYS A 101 -16.92 -27.81 13.33
CA LYS A 101 -16.57 -29.23 13.56
C LYS A 101 -15.16 -29.40 14.18
N ASN A 102 -14.51 -28.32 14.55
CA ASN A 102 -13.17 -28.30 15.14
C ASN A 102 -12.08 -29.01 14.30
N LYS A 103 -12.25 -29.01 12.98
CA LYS A 103 -11.25 -29.55 12.02
C LYS A 103 -10.21 -28.49 11.65
N SER A 104 -10.62 -27.21 11.65
CA SER A 104 -9.76 -26.07 11.32
C SER A 104 -10.02 -24.93 12.31
N ASP A 105 -9.06 -24.03 12.46
CA ASP A 105 -9.18 -22.80 13.24
C ASP A 105 -9.37 -21.58 12.34
N PHE A 106 -8.91 -21.71 11.09
CA PHE A 106 -9.00 -20.70 10.05
C PHE A 106 -9.27 -21.42 8.72
N CYS A 107 -10.19 -20.89 7.93
CA CYS A 107 -10.55 -21.43 6.60
C CYS A 107 -10.40 -20.37 5.53
N LYS A 108 -9.84 -20.76 4.41
CA LYS A 108 -9.67 -19.91 3.23
C LYS A 108 -10.39 -20.55 2.05
N SER A 109 -11.08 -19.74 1.26
CA SER A 109 -11.78 -20.27 0.10
C SER A 109 -10.84 -20.49 -1.09
N TYR A 110 -11.20 -21.48 -1.92
CA TYR A 110 -10.71 -21.58 -3.29
C TYR A 110 -11.90 -21.83 -4.23
N PHE A 111 -11.74 -21.48 -5.49
CA PHE A 111 -12.85 -21.46 -6.44
C PHE A 111 -12.36 -21.70 -7.86
N SER A 112 -13.29 -22.13 -8.73
CA SER A 112 -13.03 -22.32 -10.17
C SER A 112 -13.00 -20.95 -10.85
N ARG A 113 -11.83 -20.57 -11.29
CA ARG A 113 -11.55 -19.38 -12.07
C ARG A 113 -10.14 -19.54 -12.63
N GLN A 114 -9.82 -18.90 -13.74
CA GLN A 114 -8.41 -18.73 -14.09
C GLN A 114 -7.74 -18.01 -12.93
N ALA A 115 -6.71 -18.61 -12.37
CA ALA A 115 -6.01 -18.01 -11.23
C ALA A 115 -5.60 -16.56 -11.53
N GLY A 116 -5.78 -15.70 -10.57
CA GLY A 116 -5.41 -14.29 -10.71
C GLY A 116 -3.93 -14.17 -11.04
N ARG A 117 -3.58 -13.25 -11.93
CA ARG A 117 -2.18 -13.04 -12.36
C ARG A 117 -1.25 -12.77 -11.16
N VAL A 118 -1.73 -12.03 -10.15
CA VAL A 118 -0.95 -11.75 -8.93
C VAL A 118 -0.69 -13.04 -8.15
N THR A 119 -1.67 -13.94 -8.07
CA THR A 119 -1.52 -15.23 -7.41
C THR A 119 -0.40 -16.05 -8.08
N GLU A 120 -0.47 -16.19 -9.40
CA GLU A 120 0.45 -17.07 -10.16
C GLU A 120 1.85 -16.47 -10.32
N LEU A 121 1.93 -15.15 -10.55
CA LEU A 121 3.21 -14.51 -10.90
C LEU A 121 3.95 -13.91 -9.70
N VAL A 122 3.27 -13.74 -8.57
CA VAL A 122 3.87 -13.08 -7.39
C VAL A 122 3.72 -13.93 -6.12
N ALA A 123 2.48 -14.20 -5.68
CA ALA A 123 2.26 -14.82 -4.37
C ALA A 123 2.85 -16.23 -4.28
N ARG A 124 2.50 -17.12 -5.22
CA ARG A 124 2.99 -18.51 -5.20
C ARG A 124 4.51 -18.62 -5.32
N PRO A 125 5.18 -17.93 -6.29
CA PRO A 125 6.64 -17.99 -6.38
C PRO A 125 7.34 -17.50 -5.11
N LEU A 126 6.89 -16.35 -4.56
CA LEU A 126 7.50 -15.82 -3.35
C LEU A 126 7.27 -16.72 -2.13
N LEU A 127 6.06 -17.28 -1.99
CA LEU A 127 5.78 -18.22 -0.89
C LEU A 127 6.67 -19.47 -1.00
N SER A 128 6.79 -20.06 -2.20
CA SER A 128 7.60 -21.27 -2.38
C SER A 128 9.09 -21.05 -2.10
N ILE A 129 9.60 -19.84 -2.34
CA ILE A 129 11.02 -19.50 -2.11
C ILE A 129 11.26 -19.13 -0.64
N LEU A 130 10.39 -18.32 -0.05
CA LEU A 130 10.61 -17.73 1.27
C LEU A 130 10.00 -18.54 2.42
N TYR A 131 9.03 -19.39 2.10
CA TYR A 131 8.31 -20.24 3.05
C TYR A 131 8.20 -21.67 2.51
N PRO A 132 9.32 -22.38 2.32
CA PRO A 132 9.26 -23.71 1.68
C PRO A 132 8.47 -24.76 2.48
N GLU A 133 8.28 -24.53 3.78
CA GLU A 133 7.45 -25.38 4.65
C GLU A 133 5.95 -25.04 4.58
N PHE A 134 5.58 -23.98 3.86
CA PHE A 134 4.19 -23.53 3.74
C PHE A 134 3.41 -24.48 2.84
N PRO A 135 2.23 -24.93 3.24
CA PRO A 135 1.40 -25.73 2.32
C PRO A 135 1.10 -24.96 1.03
N VAL A 136 0.94 -25.69 -0.05
CA VAL A 136 0.56 -25.07 -1.33
C VAL A 136 -0.94 -24.75 -1.30
N PHE A 137 -1.26 -23.46 -1.18
CA PHE A 137 -2.63 -22.98 -1.22
C PHE A 137 -3.08 -22.70 -2.64
N LEU A 138 -4.31 -23.13 -2.98
CA LEU A 138 -4.88 -22.93 -4.31
C LEU A 138 -5.19 -21.45 -4.58
N GLN A 139 -5.72 -20.75 -3.57
CA GLN A 139 -6.03 -19.31 -3.70
C GLN A 139 -5.51 -18.53 -2.47
N PRO A 140 -4.18 -18.35 -2.35
CA PRO A 140 -3.60 -17.69 -1.16
C PRO A 140 -4.05 -16.24 -0.98
N LEU A 141 -4.54 -15.59 -2.04
CA LEU A 141 -5.01 -14.20 -2.02
C LEU A 141 -6.54 -14.08 -1.91
N SER A 142 -7.26 -15.18 -1.67
CA SER A 142 -8.72 -15.08 -1.50
C SER A 142 -9.06 -14.26 -0.25
N GLY A 143 -9.96 -13.28 -0.39
CA GLY A 143 -10.50 -12.48 0.72
C GLY A 143 -11.67 -13.14 1.43
N MET A 144 -12.20 -14.23 0.85
CA MET A 144 -13.32 -14.98 1.43
C MET A 144 -12.76 -16.00 2.42
N ILE A 145 -12.81 -15.64 3.70
CA ILE A 145 -12.17 -16.38 4.78
C ILE A 145 -13.09 -16.48 5.99
N ALA A 146 -12.84 -17.48 6.85
CA ALA A 146 -13.48 -17.59 8.16
C ALA A 146 -12.44 -18.00 9.19
N GLY A 147 -12.68 -17.65 10.44
CA GLY A 147 -11.78 -18.05 11.52
C GLY A 147 -12.33 -17.74 12.91
N LYS A 148 -11.66 -18.29 13.91
CA LYS A 148 -11.96 -17.95 15.31
C LYS A 148 -11.55 -16.50 15.58
N LYS A 149 -12.43 -15.72 16.20
CA LYS A 149 -12.19 -14.31 16.50
C LYS A 149 -10.88 -14.10 17.27
N GLU A 150 -10.62 -14.94 18.26
CA GLU A 150 -9.41 -14.87 19.10
C GLU A 150 -8.10 -14.83 18.27
N LEU A 151 -8.06 -15.53 17.13
CA LEU A 151 -6.88 -15.52 16.25
C LEU A 151 -6.70 -14.15 15.58
N PHE A 152 -7.80 -13.56 15.11
CA PHE A 152 -7.76 -12.22 14.48
C PHE A 152 -7.35 -11.12 15.48
N GLU A 153 -7.66 -11.29 16.76
CA GLU A 153 -7.28 -10.34 17.81
C GLU A 153 -5.76 -10.38 18.12
N MET A 154 -5.08 -11.49 17.78
CA MET A 154 -3.66 -11.70 18.07
C MET A 154 -2.72 -11.26 16.94
N ILE A 155 -3.25 -10.92 15.76
CA ILE A 155 -2.46 -10.64 14.56
C ILE A 155 -2.60 -9.18 14.12
N SER A 156 -1.65 -8.72 13.30
CA SER A 156 -1.67 -7.37 12.70
C SER A 156 -2.25 -7.43 11.29
N PHE A 157 -3.29 -6.64 11.04
CA PHE A 157 -3.85 -6.49 9.70
C PHE A 157 -2.99 -5.51 8.89
N GLU A 158 -2.46 -5.96 7.77
CA GLU A 158 -1.82 -5.06 6.80
C GLU A 158 -2.88 -4.15 6.18
N GLU A 159 -2.59 -2.87 5.97
CA GLU A 159 -3.64 -1.87 5.67
C GLU A 159 -4.31 -2.03 4.29
N GLY A 160 -3.54 -2.45 3.26
CA GLY A 160 -4.01 -2.56 1.86
C GLY A 160 -4.36 -3.96 1.39
N TYR A 161 -4.16 -4.21 0.10
CA TYR A 161 -4.44 -5.49 -0.57
C TYR A 161 -3.56 -6.65 -0.10
N GLY A 162 -2.47 -6.37 0.59
CA GLY A 162 -1.61 -7.39 1.18
C GLY A 162 -2.23 -8.09 2.40
N VAL A 163 -3.39 -7.63 2.89
CA VAL A 163 -4.04 -8.19 4.08
C VAL A 163 -4.31 -9.69 3.95
N ASP A 164 -4.81 -10.13 2.80
CA ASP A 164 -5.22 -11.53 2.61
C ASP A 164 -4.05 -12.51 2.73
N ILE A 165 -2.88 -12.15 2.19
CA ILE A 165 -1.67 -12.96 2.33
C ILE A 165 -1.02 -12.77 3.69
N GLY A 166 -1.11 -11.58 4.26
CA GLY A 166 -0.60 -11.29 5.61
C GLY A 166 -1.28 -12.15 6.66
N LEU A 167 -2.61 -12.20 6.61
CA LEU A 167 -3.42 -13.04 7.51
C LEU A 167 -3.05 -14.52 7.36
N LEU A 168 -2.91 -15.00 6.13
CA LEU A 168 -2.57 -16.40 5.87
C LEU A 168 -1.20 -16.76 6.48
N ILE A 169 -0.20 -15.89 6.29
CA ILE A 169 1.15 -16.10 6.84
C ILE A 169 1.11 -16.09 8.39
N ASP A 170 0.43 -15.11 8.99
CA ASP A 170 0.34 -15.00 10.45
C ASP A 170 -0.38 -16.21 11.06
N MET A 171 -1.50 -16.63 10.49
CA MET A 171 -2.24 -17.82 10.92
C MET A 171 -1.34 -19.06 10.91
N HIS A 172 -0.56 -19.23 9.83
CA HIS A 172 0.38 -20.35 9.73
C HIS A 172 1.48 -20.26 10.78
N GLN A 173 2.07 -19.07 10.97
CA GLN A 173 3.16 -18.85 11.94
C GLN A 173 2.70 -19.09 13.39
N MET A 174 1.43 -18.83 13.69
CA MET A 174 0.82 -19.09 15.00
C MET A 174 0.47 -20.56 15.21
N GLY A 175 0.63 -21.40 14.17
CA GLY A 175 0.29 -22.82 14.26
C GLY A 175 -1.21 -23.10 14.16
N ALA A 176 -2.00 -22.17 13.63
CA ALA A 176 -3.43 -22.40 13.39
C ALA A 176 -3.64 -23.50 12.36
N ARG A 177 -4.63 -24.35 12.58
CA ARG A 177 -5.03 -25.40 11.62
C ARG A 177 -5.80 -24.73 10.48
N ILE A 178 -5.14 -24.58 9.31
CA ILE A 178 -5.70 -23.86 8.16
C ILE A 178 -6.38 -24.89 7.23
N GLY A 179 -7.67 -24.65 6.92
CA GLY A 179 -8.41 -25.41 5.92
C GLY A 179 -8.62 -24.61 4.62
N GLU A 180 -8.69 -25.31 3.50
CA GLU A 180 -9.15 -24.74 2.23
C GLU A 180 -10.52 -25.31 1.89
N VAL A 181 -11.44 -24.44 1.45
CA VAL A 181 -12.83 -24.79 1.18
C VAL A 181 -13.19 -24.40 -0.27
N TYR A 182 -13.69 -25.37 -1.02
CA TYR A 182 -14.18 -25.11 -2.38
C TYR A 182 -15.53 -24.41 -2.32
N ILE A 183 -15.63 -23.24 -2.99
CA ILE A 183 -16.85 -22.44 -2.96
C ILE A 183 -17.55 -22.31 -4.33
N GLY A 184 -17.18 -23.16 -5.31
CA GLY A 184 -17.81 -23.16 -6.61
C GLY A 184 -17.13 -22.23 -7.62
N HIS A 185 -17.89 -21.69 -8.54
CA HIS A 185 -17.42 -20.78 -9.58
C HIS A 185 -17.69 -19.33 -9.15
N ILE A 186 -16.66 -18.50 -9.20
CA ILE A 186 -16.75 -17.08 -8.81
C ILE A 186 -16.39 -16.21 -10.01
N GLU A 187 -17.23 -15.23 -10.30
CA GLU A 187 -16.98 -14.20 -11.29
C GLU A 187 -16.75 -12.87 -10.57
N ASN A 188 -15.63 -12.25 -10.83
CA ASN A 188 -15.38 -10.88 -10.41
C ASN A 188 -14.76 -10.08 -11.57
N ALA A 189 -14.91 -8.78 -11.53
CA ALA A 189 -14.42 -7.89 -12.57
C ALA A 189 -12.90 -8.03 -12.73
N MET A 190 -12.44 -7.99 -13.96
CA MET A 190 -11.00 -8.00 -14.24
C MET A 190 -10.42 -6.61 -13.98
N HIS A 191 -9.46 -6.54 -13.10
CA HIS A 191 -8.73 -5.29 -12.83
C HIS A 191 -7.80 -4.94 -13.99
N PRO A 192 -7.69 -3.66 -14.34
CA PRO A 192 -6.67 -3.19 -15.29
C PRO A 192 -5.26 -3.56 -14.83
N LEU A 193 -4.36 -3.71 -15.79
CA LEU A 193 -2.96 -4.12 -15.51
C LEU A 193 -2.27 -3.21 -14.49
N GLU A 194 -2.60 -1.93 -14.48
CA GLU A 194 -2.05 -0.95 -13.55
C GLU A 194 -2.43 -1.23 -12.10
N GLU A 195 -3.71 -1.54 -11.87
CA GLU A 195 -4.19 -1.93 -10.54
C GLU A 195 -3.56 -3.24 -10.08
N LEU A 196 -3.42 -4.19 -11.01
CA LEU A 196 -2.71 -5.44 -10.72
C LEU A 196 -1.25 -5.19 -10.33
N GLY A 197 -0.61 -4.16 -10.92
CA GLY A 197 0.73 -3.73 -10.54
C GLY A 197 0.80 -3.26 -9.09
N LYS A 198 -0.16 -2.42 -8.67
CA LYS A 198 -0.27 -1.96 -7.27
C LYS A 198 -0.50 -3.16 -6.33
N MET A 199 -1.49 -4.01 -6.64
CA MET A 199 -1.79 -5.20 -5.84
C MET A 199 -0.57 -6.13 -5.71
N SER A 200 0.17 -6.34 -6.83
CA SER A 200 1.37 -7.16 -6.85
C SER A 200 2.44 -6.66 -5.88
N ARG A 201 2.66 -5.34 -5.87
CA ARG A 201 3.62 -4.70 -4.97
C ARG A 201 3.25 -4.90 -3.50
N GLU A 202 1.99 -4.61 -3.16
CA GLU A 202 1.51 -4.75 -1.79
C GLU A 202 1.64 -6.20 -1.30
N VAL A 203 1.24 -7.16 -2.13
CA VAL A 203 1.35 -8.60 -1.83
C VAL A 203 2.83 -9.00 -1.64
N ALA A 204 3.71 -8.60 -2.58
CA ALA A 204 5.13 -8.91 -2.50
C ALA A 204 5.77 -8.29 -1.25
N SER A 205 5.45 -7.02 -0.97
CA SER A 205 5.97 -6.29 0.19
C SER A 205 5.61 -6.98 1.51
N VAL A 206 4.36 -7.43 1.64
CA VAL A 206 3.90 -8.14 2.86
C VAL A 206 4.63 -9.49 3.01
N ILE A 207 4.76 -10.26 1.93
CA ILE A 207 5.46 -11.57 1.98
C ILE A 207 6.92 -11.35 2.41
N LEU A 208 7.59 -10.37 1.81
CA LEU A 208 9.00 -10.02 2.12
C LEU A 208 9.13 -9.51 3.56
N LYS A 209 8.27 -8.58 3.99
CA LYS A 209 8.25 -8.01 5.35
C LYS A 209 8.11 -9.12 6.40
N LYS A 210 7.17 -10.04 6.21
CA LYS A 210 6.93 -11.13 7.18
C LYS A 210 8.05 -12.19 7.14
N SER A 211 8.76 -12.35 6.02
CA SER A 211 9.91 -13.26 5.93
C SER A 211 11.14 -12.73 6.67
N LYS A 212 11.30 -11.42 6.81
CA LYS A 212 12.43 -10.77 7.52
C LYS A 212 12.48 -11.13 9.00
N ASN A 213 11.35 -11.33 9.64
CA ASN A 213 11.26 -11.72 11.04
C ASN A 213 11.94 -13.08 11.34
N ARG A 214 12.42 -13.78 10.29
CA ARG A 214 13.14 -15.05 10.36
C ARG A 214 14.68 -14.92 10.25
N GLY A 215 15.25 -13.71 10.39
CA GLY A 215 16.69 -13.50 10.49
C GLY A 215 17.48 -13.36 9.17
N ARG A 216 16.86 -12.96 8.09
CA ARG A 216 17.54 -12.70 6.79
C ARG A 216 17.58 -11.19 6.51
N ASN A 217 18.73 -10.58 6.73
CA ASN A 217 18.89 -9.10 6.85
C ASN A 217 19.12 -8.31 5.55
N ASN A 218 18.97 -8.88 4.34
CA ASN A 218 19.43 -8.20 3.11
C ASN A 218 18.35 -7.53 2.25
N PHE A 219 17.11 -7.41 2.73
CA PHE A 219 16.01 -6.94 1.88
C PHE A 219 15.64 -5.45 1.98
N GLU A 220 16.04 -4.75 3.06
CA GLU A 220 15.69 -3.32 3.23
C GLU A 220 16.18 -2.44 2.07
N THR A 221 17.36 -2.73 1.54
CA THR A 221 17.95 -1.96 0.44
C THR A 221 17.17 -2.15 -0.87
N PHE A 222 16.62 -3.35 -1.09
CA PHE A 222 15.85 -3.65 -2.31
C PHE A 222 14.48 -2.95 -2.34
N GLU A 223 13.80 -2.86 -1.19
CA GLU A 223 12.48 -2.21 -1.10
C GLU A 223 12.56 -0.72 -1.49
N HIS A 224 13.59 -0.03 -1.04
CA HIS A 224 13.77 1.39 -1.30
C HIS A 224 14.08 1.69 -2.78
N ILE A 225 14.93 0.89 -3.39
CA ILE A 225 15.25 1.01 -4.83
C ILE A 225 13.99 0.79 -5.66
N GLN A 226 13.21 -0.23 -5.29
CA GLN A 226 11.99 -0.60 -5.99
C GLN A 226 10.94 0.52 -5.91
N LEU A 227 10.72 1.08 -4.72
CA LEU A 227 9.72 2.14 -4.51
C LEU A 227 10.05 3.40 -5.33
N ILE A 228 11.30 3.83 -5.33
CA ILE A 228 11.75 4.99 -6.12
C ILE A 228 11.53 4.71 -7.61
N ARG A 229 11.96 3.55 -8.08
CA ARG A 229 11.82 3.14 -9.48
C ARG A 229 10.33 3.13 -9.91
N GLU A 230 9.46 2.66 -9.05
CA GLU A 230 8.01 2.55 -9.32
C GLU A 230 7.30 3.89 -9.30
N GLN A 231 7.68 4.79 -8.38
CA GLN A 231 7.19 6.17 -8.39
C GLN A 231 7.61 6.88 -9.67
N MET A 232 8.84 6.64 -10.13
CA MET A 232 9.34 7.15 -11.40
C MET A 232 8.56 6.55 -12.59
N GLU A 233 8.38 5.23 -12.62
CA GLU A 233 7.63 4.55 -13.69
C GLU A 233 6.16 5.01 -13.70
N PHE A 234 5.53 5.17 -12.55
CA PHE A 234 4.16 5.66 -12.44
C PHE A 234 4.06 7.09 -13.00
N ALA A 235 4.96 7.99 -12.56
CA ALA A 235 4.98 9.38 -13.04
C ALA A 235 5.19 9.44 -14.57
N ILE A 236 6.11 8.61 -15.07
CA ILE A 236 6.39 8.52 -16.51
C ILE A 236 5.18 7.95 -17.25
N ARG A 237 4.54 6.89 -16.77
CA ARG A 237 3.39 6.26 -17.45
C ARG A 237 2.14 7.13 -17.44
N GLU A 238 1.82 7.78 -16.31
CA GLU A 238 0.68 8.70 -16.23
C GLU A 238 0.89 9.88 -17.19
N SER A 239 2.11 10.38 -17.25
CA SER A 239 2.50 11.46 -18.19
C SER A 239 2.55 10.97 -19.62
N SER A 240 2.98 9.74 -19.90
CA SER A 240 3.24 9.23 -21.25
C SER A 240 1.99 8.74 -22.01
N ARG A 241 0.86 8.53 -21.34
CA ARG A 241 -0.39 8.10 -22.03
C ARG A 241 -0.86 9.10 -23.09
N LYS A 242 -0.45 10.37 -22.99
CA LYS A 242 -0.84 11.44 -23.92
C LYS A 242 0.36 12.15 -24.56
N LEU A 243 1.61 11.67 -24.37
CA LEU A 243 2.78 12.50 -24.66
C LEU A 243 3.85 11.78 -25.49
N LYS A 244 4.41 12.54 -26.39
CA LYS A 244 5.51 12.12 -27.26
C LYS A 244 6.88 12.61 -26.79
N LYS A 245 6.95 13.58 -25.84
CA LYS A 245 8.21 14.26 -25.46
C LYS A 245 8.24 14.57 -23.96
N ILE A 246 9.30 14.18 -23.27
CA ILE A 246 9.55 14.51 -21.87
C ILE A 246 10.95 15.14 -21.76
N ALA A 247 11.05 16.20 -20.96
CA ALA A 247 12.33 16.80 -20.55
C ALA A 247 12.44 16.71 -19.03
N ILE A 248 13.52 16.15 -18.53
CA ILE A 248 13.75 16.00 -17.08
C ILE A 248 15.02 16.77 -16.71
N PHE A 249 14.89 17.63 -15.72
CA PHE A 249 16.01 18.41 -15.17
C PHE A 249 16.45 17.83 -13.84
N ASP A 250 17.73 17.70 -13.66
CA ASP A 250 18.33 17.51 -12.34
C ASP A 250 18.28 18.84 -11.57
N MET A 251 18.26 18.77 -10.25
CA MET A 251 18.20 19.96 -9.40
C MET A 251 19.58 20.50 -9.02
N ASP A 252 20.38 19.69 -8.34
CA ASP A 252 21.63 20.14 -7.73
C ASP A 252 22.73 20.33 -8.81
N ASN A 253 23.39 21.50 -8.84
CA ASN A 253 24.42 21.88 -9.81
C ASN A 253 23.91 21.88 -11.26
N THR A 254 22.59 21.80 -11.49
CA THR A 254 21.94 21.88 -12.81
C THR A 254 20.92 23.02 -12.82
N LEU A 255 19.78 22.83 -12.17
CA LEU A 255 18.76 23.87 -11.98
C LEU A 255 19.23 24.91 -10.97
N LEU A 256 19.72 24.45 -9.83
CA LEU A 256 20.42 25.27 -8.83
C LEU A 256 21.92 25.26 -9.15
N ARG A 257 22.57 26.42 -9.05
CA ARG A 257 24.03 26.56 -9.33
C ARG A 257 24.91 25.87 -8.27
N HIS A 258 24.34 25.53 -7.10
CA HIS A 258 25.01 24.81 -6.03
C HIS A 258 24.10 23.72 -5.47
N SER A 259 24.68 22.70 -4.87
CA SER A 259 23.92 21.64 -4.23
C SER A 259 23.21 22.18 -2.97
N PHE A 260 21.92 21.86 -2.85
CA PHE A 260 21.09 22.22 -1.70
C PHE A 260 21.70 21.73 -0.38
N ILE A 261 22.14 20.45 -0.35
CA ILE A 261 22.62 19.86 0.92
C ILE A 261 23.96 20.45 1.37
N TYR A 262 24.85 20.80 0.43
CA TYR A 262 26.09 21.50 0.79
C TYR A 262 25.81 22.91 1.31
N SER A 263 24.86 23.59 0.70
CA SER A 263 24.41 24.93 1.16
C SER A 263 23.77 24.83 2.54
N ALA A 264 22.96 23.77 2.79
CA ALA A 264 22.36 23.52 4.09
C ALA A 264 23.43 23.21 5.17
N ALA A 265 24.43 22.42 4.81
CA ALA A 265 25.54 22.09 5.71
C ALA A 265 26.29 23.34 6.15
N ALA A 266 26.60 24.24 5.21
CA ALA A 266 27.26 25.51 5.50
C ALA A 266 26.38 26.43 6.37
N LYS A 267 25.09 26.55 6.03
CA LYS A 267 24.17 27.45 6.75
C LYS A 267 23.87 26.95 8.17
N PHE A 268 23.71 25.66 8.34
CA PHE A 268 23.29 25.06 9.62
C PHE A 268 24.42 24.48 10.44
N GLY A 269 25.67 24.50 9.92
CA GLY A 269 26.90 24.17 10.66
C GLY A 269 27.17 22.68 10.84
N PHE A 270 26.81 21.83 9.87
CA PHE A 270 27.10 20.39 9.91
C PHE A 270 27.99 19.90 8.75
N GLU A 271 28.85 20.76 8.25
CA GLU A 271 29.76 20.47 7.12
C GLU A 271 30.68 19.28 7.40
N LYS A 272 31.23 19.21 8.61
CA LYS A 272 32.20 18.16 9.01
C LYS A 272 31.52 16.79 9.03
N GLU A 273 30.35 16.71 9.67
CA GLU A 273 29.55 15.47 9.77
C GLU A 273 29.10 14.99 8.38
N MET A 274 28.67 15.92 7.55
CA MET A 274 28.27 15.61 6.18
C MET A 274 29.45 15.07 5.37
N LEU A 275 30.62 15.72 5.45
CA LEU A 275 31.82 15.28 4.73
C LEU A 275 32.25 13.89 5.18
N GLU A 276 32.20 13.60 6.48
CA GLU A 276 32.49 12.28 7.03
C GLU A 276 31.54 11.21 6.44
N ILE A 277 30.24 11.50 6.40
CA ILE A 277 29.24 10.57 5.82
C ILE A 277 29.56 10.33 4.33
N VAL A 278 29.80 11.41 3.57
CA VAL A 278 30.07 11.32 2.12
C VAL A 278 31.32 10.50 1.82
N THR A 279 32.37 10.62 2.67
CA THR A 279 33.62 9.93 2.45
C THR A 279 33.63 8.48 2.95
N THR A 280 32.87 8.16 3.99
CA THR A 280 32.88 6.83 4.61
C THR A 280 31.75 5.91 4.14
N GLN A 281 30.62 6.47 3.70
CA GLN A 281 29.46 5.66 3.33
C GLN A 281 29.35 5.50 1.81
N ASN A 282 29.69 4.31 1.33
CA ASN A 282 29.67 3.97 -0.11
C ASN A 282 28.26 3.69 -0.64
N ASN A 283 27.33 3.25 0.22
CA ASN A 283 25.97 2.98 -0.20
C ASN A 283 25.18 4.29 -0.29
N PRO A 284 24.72 4.69 -1.50
CA PRO A 284 24.05 6.00 -1.68
C PRO A 284 22.76 6.14 -0.86
N PHE A 285 21.98 5.06 -0.66
CA PHE A 285 20.74 5.12 0.13
C PHE A 285 21.01 5.37 1.60
N ILE A 286 21.98 4.64 2.16
CA ILE A 286 22.38 4.81 3.56
C ILE A 286 22.95 6.22 3.75
N ARG A 287 23.76 6.68 2.80
CA ARG A 287 24.34 8.02 2.78
C ARG A 287 23.25 9.10 2.82
N THR A 288 22.27 9.04 1.90
CA THR A 288 21.14 9.99 1.85
C THR A 288 20.37 10.00 3.16
N LYS A 289 20.08 8.82 3.72
CA LYS A 289 19.38 8.67 4.99
C LYS A 289 20.16 9.25 6.18
N GLN A 290 21.47 9.06 6.20
CA GLN A 290 22.33 9.65 7.24
C GLN A 290 22.40 11.16 7.11
N ILE A 291 22.50 11.69 5.90
CA ILE A 291 22.49 13.14 5.63
C ILE A 291 21.14 13.77 6.03
N ALA A 292 20.01 13.08 5.73
CA ALA A 292 18.67 13.54 6.14
C ALA A 292 18.60 13.76 7.67
N ARG A 293 19.27 12.89 8.45
CA ARG A 293 19.29 13.02 9.92
C ARG A 293 19.98 14.28 10.40
N LEU A 294 20.92 14.85 9.61
CA LEU A 294 21.58 16.11 9.94
C LEU A 294 20.63 17.32 9.84
N LEU A 295 19.54 17.15 9.05
CA LEU A 295 18.49 18.17 8.95
C LEU A 295 17.46 18.08 10.08
N LYS A 296 17.55 17.08 10.96
CA LYS A 296 16.63 16.91 12.09
C LYS A 296 16.56 18.18 12.92
N GLY A 297 15.35 18.60 13.22
CA GLY A 297 15.09 19.81 14.02
C GLY A 297 14.97 21.09 13.19
N LYS A 298 15.27 21.05 11.89
CA LYS A 298 15.15 22.25 11.04
C LYS A 298 13.69 22.41 10.58
N ASN A 299 13.25 23.67 10.55
CA ASN A 299 11.90 24.00 10.12
C ASN A 299 11.83 23.99 8.58
N ILE A 300 10.73 23.49 8.03
CA ILE A 300 10.50 23.46 6.59
C ILE A 300 10.65 24.87 5.96
N SER A 301 10.18 25.91 6.64
CA SER A 301 10.29 27.29 6.11
C SER A 301 11.76 27.74 5.99
N GLU A 302 12.63 27.28 6.88
CA GLU A 302 14.07 27.59 6.81
C GLU A 302 14.72 26.88 5.62
N LEU A 303 14.30 25.64 5.37
CA LEU A 303 14.81 24.83 4.25
C LEU A 303 14.37 25.43 2.90
N LEU A 304 13.08 25.82 2.79
CA LEU A 304 12.56 26.45 1.57
C LEU A 304 13.20 27.81 1.32
N LYS A 305 13.39 28.61 2.37
CA LYS A 305 14.09 29.90 2.27
C LYS A 305 15.52 29.71 1.79
N LEU A 306 16.23 28.69 2.29
CA LEU A 306 17.58 28.38 1.82
C LEU A 306 17.57 28.02 0.31
N ALA A 307 16.59 27.21 -0.12
CA ALA A 307 16.47 26.85 -1.55
C ALA A 307 16.30 28.11 -2.43
N ASP A 308 15.57 29.11 -1.94
CA ASP A 308 15.38 30.38 -2.65
C ASP A 308 16.64 31.26 -2.69
N GLU A 309 17.52 31.10 -1.69
CA GLU A 309 18.79 31.82 -1.61
C GLU A 309 19.85 31.27 -2.57
N ILE A 310 19.72 30.01 -3.01
CA ILE A 310 20.67 29.40 -3.94
C ILE A 310 20.42 29.95 -5.35
N PRO A 311 21.44 30.51 -6.02
CA PRO A 311 21.26 31.02 -7.39
C PRO A 311 20.78 29.94 -8.36
N VAL A 312 19.85 30.29 -9.20
CA VAL A 312 19.29 29.43 -10.25
C VAL A 312 20.06 29.66 -11.55
N THR A 313 20.15 28.62 -12.36
CA THR A 313 20.77 28.72 -13.72
C THR A 313 20.02 29.72 -14.57
N ASP A 314 20.77 30.55 -15.29
CA ASP A 314 20.20 31.63 -16.11
C ASP A 314 19.21 31.10 -17.13
N ASN A 315 18.16 31.85 -17.38
CA ASN A 315 17.13 31.57 -18.39
C ASN A 315 16.31 30.29 -18.09
N THR A 316 16.36 29.74 -16.87
CA THR A 316 15.61 28.53 -16.49
C THR A 316 14.14 28.61 -16.88
N GLN A 317 13.44 29.69 -16.51
CA GLN A 317 12.01 29.84 -16.85
C GLN A 317 11.78 29.86 -18.36
N ALA A 318 12.59 30.60 -19.11
CA ALA A 318 12.46 30.72 -20.57
C ALA A 318 12.66 29.34 -21.26
N VAL A 319 13.59 28.52 -20.74
CA VAL A 319 13.83 27.15 -21.26
C VAL A 319 12.62 26.27 -21.01
N ILE A 320 12.07 26.30 -19.78
CA ILE A 320 10.88 25.52 -19.40
C ILE A 320 9.69 25.90 -20.28
N ASP A 321 9.45 27.22 -20.44
CA ASP A 321 8.33 27.71 -21.24
C ASP A 321 8.48 27.29 -22.72
N THR A 322 9.68 27.42 -23.26
CA THR A 322 9.98 27.00 -24.65
C THR A 322 9.73 25.49 -24.85
N LEU A 323 10.15 24.67 -23.89
CA LEU A 323 9.92 23.22 -23.94
C LEU A 323 8.42 22.90 -23.91
N LYS A 324 7.67 23.53 -23.03
CA LYS A 324 6.20 23.34 -22.92
C LYS A 324 5.50 23.79 -24.24
N GLU A 325 5.87 24.91 -24.78
CA GLU A 325 5.34 25.41 -26.09
C GLU A 325 5.60 24.41 -27.23
N ASN A 326 6.69 23.64 -27.13
CA ASN A 326 7.04 22.60 -28.11
C ASN A 326 6.47 21.21 -27.75
N GLY A 327 5.53 21.15 -26.81
CA GLY A 327 4.78 19.95 -26.46
C GLY A 327 5.52 18.96 -25.55
N PHE A 328 6.55 19.44 -24.83
CA PHE A 328 7.21 18.63 -23.80
C PHE A 328 6.44 18.71 -22.48
N ILE A 329 6.36 17.62 -21.77
CA ILE A 329 6.17 17.63 -20.32
C ILE A 329 7.54 17.84 -19.69
N VAL A 330 7.61 18.74 -18.74
CA VAL A 330 8.87 19.16 -18.15
C VAL A 330 8.85 18.83 -16.66
N GLY A 331 9.77 17.95 -16.22
CA GLY A 331 9.87 17.51 -14.84
C GLY A 331 11.20 17.85 -14.20
N ILE A 332 11.22 17.81 -12.87
CA ILE A 332 12.45 17.93 -12.08
C ILE A 332 12.64 16.64 -11.26
N MET A 333 13.85 16.11 -11.26
CA MET A 333 14.21 14.87 -10.57
C MET A 333 15.53 15.08 -9.83
N SER A 334 15.60 14.69 -8.57
CA SER A 334 16.79 14.88 -7.75
C SER A 334 16.91 13.80 -6.68
N ASP A 335 18.12 13.51 -6.27
CA ASP A 335 18.42 12.73 -5.07
C ASP A 335 18.32 13.58 -3.79
N SER A 336 17.95 14.84 -3.90
CA SER A 336 17.62 15.72 -2.78
C SER A 336 16.19 15.51 -2.28
N TYR A 337 15.67 16.42 -1.46
CA TYR A 337 14.42 16.19 -0.71
C TYR A 337 13.19 16.75 -1.44
N ASP A 338 12.10 15.96 -1.38
CA ASP A 338 10.82 16.23 -2.04
C ASP A 338 10.25 17.62 -1.72
N CYS A 339 10.37 18.08 -0.48
CA CYS A 339 9.88 19.41 -0.08
C CYS A 339 10.58 20.53 -0.87
N ILE A 340 11.88 20.37 -1.16
CA ILE A 340 12.66 21.34 -1.94
C ILE A 340 12.31 21.22 -3.43
N VAL A 341 12.29 19.98 -3.93
CA VAL A 341 11.98 19.70 -5.34
C VAL A 341 10.57 20.20 -5.69
N ASN A 342 9.59 19.97 -4.80
CA ASN A 342 8.21 20.45 -4.94
C ASN A 342 8.13 21.98 -4.90
N HIS A 343 8.92 22.61 -4.04
CA HIS A 343 8.98 24.08 -3.95
C HIS A 343 9.45 24.67 -5.29
N LEU A 344 10.54 24.14 -5.85
CA LEU A 344 11.07 24.57 -7.14
C LEU A 344 10.13 24.23 -8.30
N LYS A 345 9.48 23.05 -8.24
CA LYS A 345 8.44 22.68 -9.21
C LYS A 345 7.37 23.77 -9.29
N ASN A 346 6.85 24.19 -8.14
CA ASN A 346 5.79 25.20 -8.08
C ASN A 346 6.31 26.56 -8.53
N LYS A 347 7.53 26.94 -8.13
CA LYS A 347 8.17 28.23 -8.45
C LYS A 347 8.37 28.39 -9.97
N PHE A 348 8.80 27.33 -10.65
CA PHE A 348 9.11 27.36 -12.10
C PHE A 348 8.05 26.66 -12.95
N SER A 349 6.94 26.25 -12.34
CA SER A 349 5.80 25.61 -13.03
C SER A 349 6.17 24.32 -13.78
N PHE A 350 7.05 23.48 -13.23
CA PHE A 350 7.28 22.14 -13.77
C PHE A 350 5.99 21.30 -13.65
N ASP A 351 5.81 20.35 -14.55
CA ASP A 351 4.60 19.51 -14.57
C ASP A 351 4.65 18.43 -13.50
N PHE A 352 5.85 17.90 -13.20
CA PHE A 352 6.02 16.90 -12.13
C PHE A 352 7.38 17.07 -11.45
N SER A 353 7.52 16.42 -10.27
CA SER A 353 8.76 16.43 -9.50
C SER A 353 8.96 15.10 -8.81
N LEU A 354 10.20 14.68 -8.64
CA LEU A 354 10.60 13.47 -7.92
C LEU A 354 11.81 13.77 -7.03
N GLY A 355 11.71 13.45 -5.74
CA GLY A 355 12.76 13.63 -4.76
C GLY A 355 12.62 12.60 -3.63
N ASN A 356 13.61 12.54 -2.75
CA ASN A 356 13.54 11.68 -1.56
C ASN A 356 12.61 12.30 -0.52
N GLU A 357 11.79 11.48 0.12
CA GLU A 357 10.87 11.96 1.16
C GLU A 357 11.62 12.36 2.43
N LEU A 358 11.38 13.58 2.92
CA LEU A 358 11.85 14.06 4.22
C LEU A 358 10.64 14.23 5.15
N GLU A 359 10.58 13.44 6.19
CA GLU A 359 9.46 13.47 7.13
C GLU A 359 9.46 14.71 8.02
N PHE A 360 8.28 15.28 8.23
CA PHE A 360 8.07 16.44 9.11
C PHE A 360 7.03 16.13 10.18
N SER A 361 7.28 16.64 11.39
CA SER A 361 6.29 16.64 12.47
C SER A 361 6.16 18.10 12.95
N LYS A 362 4.96 18.65 12.87
CA LYS A 362 4.67 20.07 13.22
C LYS A 362 5.65 21.04 12.53
N SER A 363 5.87 20.83 11.22
CA SER A 363 6.75 21.64 10.36
C SER A 363 8.25 21.51 10.67
N VAL A 364 8.68 20.56 11.52
CA VAL A 364 10.09 20.32 11.88
C VAL A 364 10.50 18.94 11.35
N ALA A 365 11.67 18.87 10.67
CA ALA A 365 12.18 17.62 10.09
C ALA A 365 12.41 16.56 11.14
N UNK A 366 11.81 15.44 10.84
CA UNK A 366 11.93 14.32 11.75
C UNK A 366 13.20 13.57 11.48
N UNK A 367 13.44 12.84 11.30
CA UNK A 367 14.59 12.11 11.11
C UNK A 367 14.43 10.94 10.23
N UNK A 368 13.60 10.75 9.91
CA UNK A 368 13.51 9.66 9.13
C UNK A 368 13.42 10.00 7.76
N UNK A 369 13.79 9.67 7.22
CA UNK A 369 13.64 9.58 6.00
C UNK A 369 12.91 8.42 5.86
N SER A 370 11.73 8.42 5.81
CA SER A 370 11.02 7.23 5.39
C SER A 370 11.30 7.02 3.89
N ALA A 371 11.58 5.85 3.56
CA ALA A 371 11.84 5.50 2.17
C ALA A 371 10.64 4.77 1.59
#